data_2df81aa362e57141b817a88be6439f8e
#
_entry.id   2df81aa362e57141b817a88be6439f8e
#
_cell.length_a   1.000
_cell.length_b   1.000
_cell.length_c   1.000
_cell.angle_alpha   90.00
_cell.angle_beta   90.00
_cell.angle_gamma   90.00
#
_symmetry.space_group_name_H-M   'P 1'
#
loop_
_entity.id
_entity.type
_entity.pdbx_description
1 polymer ?
#
loop_
_entity_poly.entity_id
_entity_poly.type
_entity_poly.pdbx_seq_one_letter_code
_entity_poly.pdbx_strand_id
1 'polypeptide(L)'
;MKNFKKKKGFTFVEIIISIAIVAILIAVAIPAYKAIKTSAERTAHNANVDQISSVALLYFTDFPDDPDVTSDELFSQGYLKSKVTVPSSIPVTSENTSRIYTVTHDDQGVITVSPGKVEAKKSSETGTGTGTTHK
;
A
#
# COMPACT_ATOMS: atom_id res chain seq x y z
N MET A 1 41.28 49.43 10.29
CA MET A 1 41.65 48.12 9.75
C MET A 1 40.45 47.17 9.86
N LYS A 2 39.89 46.78 8.74
CA LYS A 2 38.80 45.78 8.72
C LYS A 2 39.39 44.39 8.91
N ASN A 3 39.10 43.72 10.01
CA ASN A 3 39.45 42.33 10.23
C ASN A 3 38.58 41.46 9.32
N PHE A 4 39.11 41.00 8.22
CA PHE A 4 38.50 39.95 7.41
C PHE A 4 38.64 38.63 8.17
N LYS A 5 37.56 38.22 8.87
CA LYS A 5 37.49 36.88 9.39
C LYS A 5 37.58 35.89 8.21
N LYS A 6 38.67 35.15 8.11
CA LYS A 6 38.82 34.06 7.17
C LYS A 6 37.68 33.08 7.41
N LYS A 7 36.73 32.97 6.50
CA LYS A 7 35.73 31.93 6.52
C LYS A 7 36.44 30.60 6.26
N LYS A 8 36.46 29.73 7.26
CA LYS A 8 36.97 28.37 7.09
C LYS A 8 35.98 27.62 6.17
N GLY A 9 36.47 27.23 4.99
CA GLY A 9 35.74 26.33 4.10
C GLY A 9 35.90 24.87 4.54
N PHE A 10 35.03 23.98 4.05
CA PHE A 10 35.17 22.55 4.23
C PHE A 10 36.41 22.02 3.49
N THR A 11 37.11 21.07 4.07
CA THR A 11 38.22 20.36 3.42
C THR A 11 37.68 19.34 2.43
N PHE A 12 38.45 19.02 1.39
CA PHE A 12 38.12 17.99 0.41
C PHE A 12 37.87 16.62 1.08
N VAL A 13 38.67 16.28 2.11
CA VAL A 13 38.57 15.03 2.88
C VAL A 13 37.22 14.98 3.66
N GLU A 14 36.80 16.08 4.26
CA GLU A 14 35.50 16.15 4.96
C GLU A 14 34.32 15.86 4.05
N ILE A 15 34.37 16.38 2.83
CA ILE A 15 33.31 16.09 1.83
C ILE A 15 33.31 14.62 1.46
N ILE A 16 34.46 14.02 1.20
CA ILE A 16 34.57 12.58 0.87
C ILE A 16 34.03 11.70 2.01
N ILE A 17 34.40 11.98 3.24
CA ILE A 17 33.93 11.25 4.41
C ILE A 17 32.41 11.40 4.57
N SER A 18 31.89 12.61 4.37
CA SER A 18 30.45 12.88 4.49
C SER A 18 29.63 12.10 3.46
N ILE A 19 30.05 12.08 2.20
CA ILE A 19 29.34 11.30 1.16
C ILE A 19 29.48 9.79 1.38
N ALA A 20 30.59 9.32 1.91
CA ALA A 20 30.76 7.90 2.25
C ALA A 20 29.78 7.47 3.36
N ILE A 21 29.61 8.27 4.41
CA ILE A 21 28.67 8.01 5.48
C ILE A 21 27.23 7.99 4.95
N VAL A 22 26.85 8.98 4.13
CA VAL A 22 25.52 9.06 3.51
C VAL A 22 25.26 7.84 2.64
N ALA A 23 26.25 7.37 1.87
CA ALA A 23 26.11 6.20 1.02
C ALA A 23 25.80 4.93 1.83
N ILE A 24 26.46 4.74 2.98
CA ILE A 24 26.20 3.61 3.88
C ILE A 24 24.77 3.69 4.46
N LEU A 25 24.34 4.87 4.89
CA LEU A 25 22.99 5.07 5.44
C LEU A 25 21.92 4.78 4.40
N ILE A 26 22.10 5.23 3.17
CA ILE A 26 21.17 4.97 2.06
C ILE A 26 21.10 3.46 1.75
N ALA A 27 22.23 2.76 1.76
CA ALA A 27 22.28 1.33 1.48
C ALA A 27 21.42 0.50 2.46
N VAL A 28 21.33 0.92 3.71
CA VAL A 28 20.47 0.28 4.73
C VAL A 28 19.01 0.77 4.65
N ALA A 29 18.82 2.04 4.34
CA ALA A 29 17.48 2.66 4.33
C ALA A 29 16.57 2.15 3.20
N ILE A 30 17.12 1.90 2.00
CA ILE A 30 16.32 1.51 0.83
C ILE A 30 15.57 0.19 1.03
N PRO A 31 16.17 -0.94 1.46
CA PRO A 31 15.43 -2.19 1.65
C PRO A 31 14.38 -2.08 2.77
N ALA A 32 14.69 -1.37 3.86
CA ALA A 32 13.75 -1.13 4.95
C ALA A 32 12.53 -0.31 4.48
N TYR A 33 12.75 0.73 3.68
CA TYR A 33 11.68 1.54 3.11
C TYR A 33 10.74 0.73 2.21
N LYS A 34 11.27 -0.17 1.37
CA LYS A 34 10.44 -1.02 0.49
C LYS A 34 9.50 -1.92 1.30
N ALA A 35 9.99 -2.53 2.38
CA ALA A 35 9.17 -3.38 3.24
C ALA A 35 8.03 -2.60 3.91
N ILE A 36 8.33 -1.42 4.46
CA ILE A 36 7.35 -0.53 5.09
C ILE A 36 6.32 -0.05 4.07
N LYS A 37 6.76 0.37 2.89
CA LYS A 37 5.87 0.81 1.81
C LYS A 37 4.88 -0.28 1.42
N THR A 38 5.34 -1.52 1.21
CA THR A 38 4.46 -2.64 0.85
C THR A 38 3.44 -2.93 1.94
N SER A 39 3.83 -2.87 3.21
CA SER A 39 2.93 -3.06 4.35
C SER A 39 1.87 -1.95 4.41
N ALA A 40 2.29 -0.69 4.25
CA ALA A 40 1.38 0.45 4.23
C ALA A 40 0.38 0.39 3.07
N GLU A 41 0.84 0.00 1.88
CA GLU A 41 -0.03 -0.16 0.70
C GLU A 41 -1.06 -1.28 0.88
N ARG A 42 -0.72 -2.38 1.55
CA ARG A 42 -1.69 -3.44 1.90
C ARG A 42 -2.76 -2.94 2.87
N THR A 43 -2.34 -2.21 3.89
CA THR A 43 -3.28 -1.62 4.86
C THR A 43 -4.23 -0.64 4.17
N ALA A 44 -3.70 0.23 3.33
CA ALA A 44 -4.49 1.18 2.55
C ALA A 44 -5.45 0.45 1.58
N HIS A 45 -4.98 -0.62 0.91
CA HIS A 45 -5.81 -1.43 0.03
C HIS A 45 -6.99 -2.05 0.78
N ASN A 46 -6.74 -2.67 1.93
CA ASN A 46 -7.81 -3.28 2.73
C ASN A 46 -8.84 -2.24 3.22
N ALA A 47 -8.37 -1.04 3.62
CA ALA A 47 -9.26 0.06 3.97
C ALA A 47 -10.09 0.55 2.77
N ASN A 48 -9.48 0.62 1.58
CA ASN A 48 -10.19 0.94 0.34
C ASN A 48 -11.28 -0.08 0.02
N VAL A 49 -10.99 -1.38 0.16
CA VAL A 49 -11.98 -2.45 -0.05
C VAL A 49 -13.16 -2.30 0.89
N ASP A 50 -12.94 -2.02 2.18
CA ASP A 50 -14.00 -1.79 3.15
C ASP A 50 -14.84 -0.55 2.81
N GLN A 51 -14.18 0.54 2.45
CA GLN A 51 -14.86 1.77 2.06
C GLN A 51 -15.72 1.57 0.80
N ILE A 52 -15.15 0.96 -0.23
CA ILE A 52 -15.84 0.70 -1.50
C ILE A 52 -17.01 -0.26 -1.28
N SER A 53 -16.85 -1.31 -0.48
CA SER A 53 -17.92 -2.24 -0.15
C SER A 53 -19.10 -1.55 0.53
N SER A 54 -18.84 -0.66 1.49
CA SER A 54 -19.88 0.09 2.20
C SER A 54 -20.63 1.06 1.28
N VAL A 55 -19.90 1.71 0.39
CA VAL A 55 -20.46 2.69 -0.56
C VAL A 55 -21.23 1.98 -1.69
N ALA A 56 -20.73 0.83 -2.15
CA ALA A 56 -21.41 0.02 -3.16
C ALA A 56 -22.74 -0.54 -2.65
N LEU A 57 -22.85 -0.86 -1.37
CA LEU A 57 -24.11 -1.25 -0.77
C LEU A 57 -25.18 -0.16 -0.91
N LEU A 58 -24.78 1.10 -0.71
CA LEU A 58 -25.68 2.24 -0.92
C LEU A 58 -26.04 2.38 -2.40
N TYR A 59 -25.05 2.26 -3.29
CA TYR A 59 -25.26 2.32 -4.74
C TYR A 59 -26.27 1.26 -5.22
N PHE A 60 -26.11 0.00 -4.85
CA PHE A 60 -27.04 -1.07 -5.25
C PHE A 60 -28.42 -1.00 -4.56
N THR A 61 -28.55 -0.19 -3.50
CA THR A 61 -29.86 0.16 -2.95
C THR A 61 -30.61 1.13 -3.86
N ASP A 62 -29.88 2.06 -4.49
CA ASP A 62 -30.45 3.03 -5.44
C ASP A 62 -30.62 2.41 -6.85
N PHE A 63 -29.74 1.49 -7.24
CA PHE A 63 -29.69 0.82 -8.54
C PHE A 63 -29.62 -0.71 -8.40
N PRO A 64 -30.73 -1.36 -8.00
CA PRO A 64 -30.73 -2.79 -7.70
C PRO A 64 -30.57 -3.71 -8.94
N ASP A 65 -30.82 -3.18 -10.12
CA ASP A 65 -30.75 -3.93 -11.39
C ASP A 65 -29.36 -3.90 -12.03
N ASP A 66 -28.44 -3.07 -11.53
CA ASP A 66 -27.07 -2.99 -12.04
C ASP A 66 -26.25 -4.20 -11.56
N PRO A 67 -25.60 -4.97 -12.45
CA PRO A 67 -24.90 -6.19 -12.07
C PRO A 67 -23.57 -5.92 -11.38
N ASP A 68 -22.92 -4.81 -11.69
CA ASP A 68 -21.61 -4.41 -11.19
C ASP A 68 -21.44 -2.88 -11.19
N VAL A 69 -20.47 -2.40 -10.43
CA VAL A 69 -20.07 -1.00 -10.42
C VAL A 69 -18.57 -0.88 -10.19
N THR A 70 -17.93 0.10 -10.82
CA THR A 70 -16.51 0.36 -10.63
C THR A 70 -16.26 1.49 -9.62
N SER A 71 -15.04 1.52 -9.05
CA SER A 71 -14.65 2.63 -8.17
C SER A 71 -14.66 4.00 -8.87
N ASP A 72 -14.41 4.02 -10.18
CA ASP A 72 -14.47 5.24 -10.99
C ASP A 72 -15.91 5.73 -11.18
N GLU A 73 -16.86 4.83 -11.36
CA GLU A 73 -18.29 5.14 -11.44
C GLU A 73 -18.83 5.64 -10.10
N LEU A 74 -18.50 4.96 -9.00
CA LEU A 74 -18.87 5.41 -7.65
C LEU A 74 -18.33 6.81 -7.35
N PHE A 75 -17.14 7.14 -7.85
CA PHE A 75 -16.59 8.49 -7.73
C PHE A 75 -17.32 9.49 -8.63
N SER A 76 -17.57 9.16 -9.90
CA SER A 76 -18.22 10.06 -10.85
C SER A 76 -19.67 10.37 -10.48
N GLN A 77 -20.36 9.44 -9.84
CA GLN A 77 -21.73 9.60 -9.36
C GLN A 77 -21.81 10.22 -7.95
N GLY A 78 -20.68 10.54 -7.33
CA GLY A 78 -20.62 11.24 -6.05
C GLY A 78 -20.75 10.37 -4.80
N TYR A 79 -20.78 9.03 -4.93
CA TYR A 79 -20.78 8.11 -3.80
C TYR A 79 -19.41 8.06 -3.09
N LEU A 80 -18.32 8.28 -3.83
CA LEU A 80 -16.97 8.42 -3.28
C LEU A 80 -16.52 9.89 -3.33
N LYS A 81 -15.90 10.37 -2.25
CA LYS A 81 -15.37 11.74 -2.15
C LYS A 81 -14.08 11.95 -2.95
N SER A 82 -13.35 10.89 -3.21
CA SER A 82 -12.09 10.90 -3.94
C SER A 82 -11.93 9.65 -4.78
N LYS A 83 -11.17 9.78 -5.87
CA LYS A 83 -10.83 8.63 -6.72
C LYS A 83 -9.94 7.65 -5.95
N VAL A 84 -10.32 6.38 -5.95
CA VAL A 84 -9.62 5.30 -5.25
C VAL A 84 -9.09 4.29 -6.27
N THR A 85 -7.78 4.03 -6.21
CA THR A 85 -7.10 3.10 -7.10
C THR A 85 -6.38 2.00 -6.32
N VAL A 86 -6.20 0.85 -6.95
CA VAL A 86 -5.47 -0.29 -6.36
C VAL A 86 -3.98 0.06 -6.25
N PRO A 87 -3.36 -0.02 -5.05
CA PRO A 87 -1.94 0.26 -4.87
C PRO A 87 -1.02 -0.63 -5.70
N SER A 88 0.16 -0.13 -6.04
CA SER A 88 1.09 -0.79 -6.97
C SER A 88 1.59 -2.16 -6.50
N SER A 89 1.69 -2.37 -5.20
CA SER A 89 2.12 -3.65 -4.61
C SER A 89 1.06 -4.75 -4.62
N ILE A 90 -0.20 -4.39 -4.91
CA ILE A 90 -1.30 -5.36 -4.96
C ILE A 90 -1.37 -5.95 -6.37
N PRO A 91 -1.33 -7.28 -6.53
CA PRO A 91 -1.48 -7.90 -7.82
C PRO A 91 -2.88 -7.67 -8.38
N VAL A 92 -2.95 -7.36 -9.65
CA VAL A 92 -4.20 -7.23 -10.42
C VAL A 92 -4.14 -8.17 -11.62
N THR A 93 -5.29 -8.53 -12.15
CA THR A 93 -5.36 -9.31 -13.41
C THR A 93 -4.84 -8.50 -14.58
N SER A 94 -4.39 -9.18 -15.64
CA SER A 94 -3.89 -8.53 -16.86
C SER A 94 -4.93 -7.64 -17.55
N GLU A 95 -6.20 -7.85 -17.27
CA GLU A 95 -7.32 -7.07 -17.79
C GLU A 95 -7.53 -5.76 -17.00
N ASN A 96 -7.16 -5.74 -15.72
CA ASN A 96 -7.29 -4.55 -14.85
C ASN A 96 -6.05 -3.64 -14.91
N THR A 97 -5.66 -3.20 -16.10
CA THR A 97 -4.51 -2.30 -16.30
C THR A 97 -4.72 -0.92 -15.69
N SER A 98 -5.96 -0.47 -15.59
CA SER A 98 -6.35 0.82 -14.98
C SER A 98 -6.30 0.80 -13.45
N ARG A 99 -6.07 -0.37 -12.83
CA ARG A 99 -5.98 -0.56 -11.38
C ARG A 99 -7.20 0.00 -10.62
N ILE A 100 -8.38 -0.25 -11.13
CA ILE A 100 -9.66 0.12 -10.53
C ILE A 100 -10.25 -1.06 -9.74
N TYR A 101 -11.11 -0.76 -8.77
CA TYR A 101 -11.90 -1.77 -8.08
C TYR A 101 -13.19 -2.00 -8.83
N THR A 102 -13.59 -3.25 -8.97
CA THR A 102 -14.90 -3.65 -9.49
C THR A 102 -15.70 -4.30 -8.37
N VAL A 103 -16.93 -3.95 -8.23
CA VAL A 103 -17.84 -4.48 -7.20
C VAL A 103 -19.01 -5.15 -7.88
N THR A 104 -19.28 -6.37 -7.46
CA THR A 104 -20.44 -7.14 -7.90
C THR A 104 -21.32 -7.49 -6.70
N HIS A 105 -22.57 -7.74 -6.92
CA HIS A 105 -23.46 -8.34 -5.91
C HIS A 105 -24.12 -9.60 -6.47
N ASP A 106 -24.45 -10.53 -5.58
CA ASP A 106 -25.20 -11.72 -5.92
C ASP A 106 -26.73 -11.55 -5.66
N ASP A 107 -27.50 -12.55 -6.03
CA ASP A 107 -28.95 -12.58 -5.82
C ASP A 107 -29.37 -12.52 -4.33
N GLN A 108 -28.42 -12.77 -3.41
CA GLN A 108 -28.59 -12.66 -1.97
C GLN A 108 -28.19 -11.29 -1.41
N GLY A 109 -27.70 -10.40 -2.25
CA GLY A 109 -27.21 -9.08 -1.87
C GLY A 109 -25.80 -9.08 -1.25
N VAL A 110 -25.03 -10.16 -1.42
CA VAL A 110 -23.65 -10.23 -0.95
C VAL A 110 -22.75 -9.46 -1.91
N ILE A 111 -22.03 -8.50 -1.37
CA ILE A 111 -21.13 -7.64 -2.13
C ILE A 111 -19.73 -8.24 -2.18
N THR A 112 -19.17 -8.33 -3.38
CA THR A 112 -17.82 -8.79 -3.64
C THR A 112 -17.01 -7.70 -4.34
N VAL A 113 -15.88 -7.31 -3.75
CA VAL A 113 -14.94 -6.32 -4.31
C VAL A 113 -13.73 -7.04 -4.91
N SER A 114 -13.37 -6.69 -6.13
CA SER A 114 -12.19 -7.21 -6.82
C SER A 114 -11.23 -6.05 -7.19
N PRO A 115 -9.93 -6.15 -6.88
CA PRO A 115 -9.28 -7.15 -6.04
C PRO A 115 -9.75 -7.08 -4.58
N GLY A 116 -9.92 -8.26 -3.96
CA GLY A 116 -10.34 -8.39 -2.57
C GLY A 116 -9.23 -8.07 -1.57
N LYS A 117 -9.55 -8.14 -0.27
CA LYS A 117 -8.56 -7.94 0.80
C LYS A 117 -7.38 -8.89 0.68
N VAL A 118 -6.21 -8.40 1.03
CA VAL A 118 -4.97 -9.19 1.13
C VAL A 118 -4.58 -9.34 2.59
N GLU A 119 -4.29 -10.57 3.00
CA GLU A 119 -3.79 -10.83 4.35
C GLU A 119 -2.32 -10.42 4.48
N ALA A 120 -1.94 -9.95 5.67
CA ALA A 120 -0.54 -9.78 6.02
C ALA A 120 0.13 -11.16 5.99
N LYS A 121 1.24 -11.28 5.24
CA LYS A 121 2.03 -12.52 5.24
C LYS A 121 2.49 -12.78 6.68
N LYS A 122 1.84 -13.73 7.38
CA LYS A 122 2.35 -14.23 8.65
C LYS A 122 3.75 -14.74 8.38
N SER A 123 4.77 -14.14 9.02
CA SER A 123 6.08 -14.76 9.10
C SER A 123 5.88 -16.12 9.77
N SER A 124 6.16 -17.20 9.04
CA SER A 124 6.19 -18.53 9.62
C SER A 124 7.28 -18.53 10.68
N GLU A 125 6.91 -18.42 11.95
CA GLU A 125 7.78 -18.84 13.03
C GLU A 125 8.02 -20.34 12.84
N THR A 126 9.23 -20.65 12.40
CA THR A 126 9.77 -22.01 12.47
C THR A 126 9.97 -22.34 13.95
N GLY A 127 8.92 -22.80 14.60
CA GLY A 127 9.03 -23.39 15.93
C GLY A 127 9.71 -24.74 15.79
N THR A 128 11.01 -24.78 16.00
CA THR A 128 11.76 -26.02 16.23
C THR A 128 11.34 -26.56 17.59
N GLY A 129 10.27 -27.36 17.62
CA GLY A 129 9.92 -28.16 18.77
C GLY A 129 10.81 -29.38 18.86
N THR A 130 11.87 -29.28 19.65
CA THR A 130 12.68 -30.44 20.03
C THR A 130 11.87 -31.29 21.00
N GLY A 131 11.25 -32.34 20.49
CA GLY A 131 10.63 -33.36 21.32
C GLY A 131 11.71 -34.22 22.00
N THR A 132 11.89 -34.03 23.29
CA THR A 132 12.68 -34.95 24.10
C THR A 132 11.74 -36.00 24.66
N THR A 133 11.77 -37.19 24.07
CA THR A 133 11.19 -38.42 24.66
C THR A 133 12.03 -38.83 25.86
N HIS A 134 11.45 -38.81 27.04
CA HIS A 134 11.96 -39.58 28.16
C HIS A 134 11.02 -40.76 28.43
N LYS A 135 11.70 -41.91 28.49
CA LYS A 135 11.26 -43.23 28.77
C LYS A 135 10.62 -43.38 30.15
#